data_3124abe0e4b6d34604b87c0d8c0c787e
#
_entry.id   3124abe0e4b6d34604b87c0d8c0c787e
#
_cell.length_a   1.000
_cell.length_b   1.000
_cell.length_c   1.000
_cell.angle_alpha   90.00
_cell.angle_beta   90.00
_cell.angle_gamma   90.00
#
_symmetry.space_group_name_H-M   'P 1'
#
loop_
_entity.id
_entity.type
_entity.pdbx_description
1 polymer ?
#
loop_
_entity_poly.entity_id
_entity_poly.type
_entity_poly.pdbx_seq_one_letter_code
_entity_poly.pdbx_strand_id
1 'polypeptide(L)'
;MSQTSTLKGQCIAEFLGTGLLIFFGVGCVAALKVAGASFGQWEISIIWGLGVAMAIYLTAGVSGAHLNPAVTIALWLFACFEGRKVVPFIISQFAGAFCAAAL
;
A
#
# COMPACT_ATOMS: atom_id res chain seq x y z
N MET A 1 -3.82 12.31 -10.18
CA MET A 1 -4.66 12.38 -8.99
C MET A 1 -5.89 13.21 -9.27
N SER A 2 -7.04 12.82 -8.76
CA SER A 2 -8.29 13.55 -8.99
C SER A 2 -8.29 14.90 -8.28
N GLN A 3 -8.77 15.95 -8.95
CA GLN A 3 -8.89 17.28 -8.36
C GLN A 3 -9.99 17.34 -7.30
N THR A 4 -10.92 16.38 -7.30
CA THR A 4 -12.00 16.30 -6.32
C THR A 4 -11.63 15.51 -5.08
N SER A 5 -10.44 14.94 -5.03
CA SER A 5 -9.99 14.15 -3.89
C SER A 5 -9.74 15.04 -2.67
N THR A 6 -10.31 14.64 -1.53
CA THR A 6 -10.06 15.28 -0.25
C THR A 6 -8.93 14.56 0.47
N LEU A 7 -8.33 15.23 1.48
CA LEU A 7 -7.32 14.56 2.30
C LEU A 7 -7.88 13.31 2.97
N LYS A 8 -9.11 13.37 3.47
CA LYS A 8 -9.78 12.21 4.07
C LYS A 8 -9.91 11.06 3.06
N GLY A 9 -10.36 11.35 1.84
CA GLY A 9 -10.48 10.33 0.79
C GLY A 9 -9.14 9.77 0.39
N GLN A 10 -8.11 10.61 0.32
CA GLN A 10 -6.76 10.18 0.01
C GLN A 10 -6.21 9.27 1.11
N CYS A 11 -6.44 9.59 2.37
CA CYS A 11 -6.01 8.76 3.49
C CYS A 11 -6.73 7.41 3.50
N ILE A 12 -8.03 7.39 3.19
CA ILE A 12 -8.78 6.14 3.05
C ILE A 12 -8.19 5.29 1.92
N ALA A 13 -7.85 5.90 0.80
CA ALA A 13 -7.24 5.20 -0.32
C ALA A 13 -5.86 4.62 0.06
N GLU A 14 -5.04 5.38 0.79
CA GLU A 14 -3.75 4.89 1.27
C GLU A 14 -3.91 3.75 2.27
N PHE A 15 -4.89 3.84 3.15
CA PHE A 15 -5.21 2.78 4.10
C PHE A 15 -5.61 1.50 3.37
N LEU A 16 -6.56 1.60 2.45
CA LEU A 16 -7.09 0.44 1.72
C LEU A 16 -6.07 -0.15 0.76
N GLY A 17 -5.33 0.72 0.05
CA GLY A 17 -4.33 0.28 -0.92
C GLY A 17 -3.15 -0.42 -0.24
N THR A 18 -2.63 0.16 0.84
CA THR A 18 -1.56 -0.46 1.61
C THR A 18 -2.05 -1.76 2.24
N GLY A 19 -3.28 -1.79 2.75
CA GLY A 19 -3.89 -2.99 3.29
C GLY A 19 -4.00 -4.10 2.25
N LEU A 20 -4.44 -3.78 1.04
CA LEU A 20 -4.54 -4.73 -0.05
C LEU A 20 -3.17 -5.30 -0.43
N LEU A 21 -2.16 -4.43 -0.57
CA LEU A 21 -0.79 -4.83 -0.84
C LEU A 21 -0.27 -5.83 0.20
N ILE A 22 -0.43 -5.49 1.48
CA ILE A 22 0.05 -6.33 2.58
C ILE A 22 -0.76 -7.61 2.70
N PHE A 23 -2.06 -7.56 2.43
CA PHE A 23 -2.89 -8.76 2.44
C PHE A 23 -2.34 -9.81 1.47
N PHE A 24 -2.06 -9.44 0.24
CA PHE A 24 -1.50 -10.37 -0.74
C PHE A 24 -0.06 -10.76 -0.42
N GLY A 25 0.78 -9.78 -0.09
CA GLY A 25 2.20 -10.03 0.15
C GLY A 25 2.46 -10.87 1.38
N VAL A 26 1.94 -10.45 2.52
CA VAL A 26 2.11 -11.18 3.78
C VAL A 26 1.27 -12.46 3.75
N GLY A 27 0.10 -12.43 3.09
CA GLY A 27 -0.75 -13.59 2.96
C GLY A 27 -0.09 -14.74 2.22
N CYS A 28 0.63 -14.47 1.13
CA CYS A 28 1.32 -15.53 0.40
C CYS A 28 2.50 -16.11 1.20
N VAL A 29 3.20 -15.27 1.97
CA VAL A 29 4.27 -15.75 2.85
C VAL A 29 3.70 -16.57 3.99
N ALA A 30 2.60 -16.16 4.57
CA ALA A 30 1.91 -16.93 5.60
C ALA A 30 1.44 -18.28 5.07
N ALA A 31 0.90 -18.33 3.85
CA ALA A 31 0.49 -19.57 3.22
C ALA A 31 1.70 -20.52 3.07
N LEU A 32 2.85 -19.99 2.66
CA LEU A 32 4.06 -20.78 2.52
C LEU A 32 4.57 -21.31 3.86
N LYS A 33 4.65 -20.44 4.87
CA LYS A 33 5.32 -20.76 6.15
C LYS A 33 4.42 -21.51 7.11
N VAL A 34 3.11 -21.27 7.09
CA VAL A 34 2.18 -21.77 8.10
C VAL A 34 1.25 -22.82 7.53
N ALA A 35 0.69 -22.58 6.34
CA ALA A 35 -0.33 -23.45 5.75
C ALA A 35 0.23 -24.51 4.80
N GLY A 36 1.56 -24.57 4.62
CA GLY A 36 2.21 -25.62 3.84
C GLY A 36 2.09 -25.48 2.32
N ALA A 37 1.75 -24.31 1.82
CA ALA A 37 1.74 -24.07 0.38
C ALA A 37 3.16 -24.18 -0.20
N SER A 38 3.24 -24.65 -1.46
CA SER A 38 4.53 -24.87 -2.12
C SER A 38 4.84 -23.72 -3.07
N PHE A 39 5.35 -22.62 -2.55
CA PHE A 39 5.79 -21.47 -3.34
C PHE A 39 7.30 -21.35 -3.33
N GLY A 40 7.88 -21.02 -4.50
CA GLY A 40 9.26 -20.59 -4.57
C GLY A 40 9.35 -19.07 -4.59
N GLN A 41 10.56 -18.56 -4.67
CA GLN A 41 10.82 -17.12 -4.72
C GLN A 41 10.17 -16.46 -5.94
N TRP A 42 10.07 -17.19 -7.03
CA TRP A 42 9.43 -16.72 -8.26
C TRP A 42 7.94 -16.42 -8.04
N GLU A 43 7.22 -17.36 -7.45
CA GLU A 43 5.77 -17.19 -7.19
C GLU A 43 5.51 -16.09 -6.18
N ILE A 44 6.34 -16.00 -5.15
CA ILE A 44 6.23 -14.92 -4.15
C ILE A 44 6.41 -13.56 -4.82
N SER A 45 7.42 -13.44 -5.70
CA SER A 45 7.68 -12.20 -6.42
C SER A 45 6.51 -11.81 -7.33
N ILE A 46 5.89 -12.76 -8.00
CA ILE A 46 4.72 -12.50 -8.85
C ILE A 46 3.54 -12.03 -8.00
N ILE A 47 3.27 -12.69 -6.87
CA ILE A 47 2.14 -12.33 -6.01
C ILE A 47 2.33 -10.92 -5.43
N TRP A 48 3.54 -10.59 -4.95
CA TRP A 48 3.85 -9.24 -4.48
C TRP A 48 3.69 -8.22 -5.60
N GLY A 49 4.23 -8.49 -6.78
CA GLY A 49 4.14 -7.59 -7.93
C GLY A 49 2.70 -7.34 -8.37
N LEU A 50 1.89 -8.37 -8.43
CA LEU A 50 0.47 -8.24 -8.79
C LEU A 50 -0.31 -7.51 -7.71
N GLY A 51 0.00 -7.76 -6.44
CA GLY A 51 -0.62 -7.05 -5.33
C GLY A 51 -0.33 -5.56 -5.37
N VAL A 52 0.93 -5.19 -5.62
CA VAL A 52 1.34 -3.78 -5.78
C VAL A 52 0.62 -3.16 -6.98
N ALA A 53 0.64 -3.82 -8.12
CA ALA A 53 0.01 -3.29 -9.34
C ALA A 53 -1.49 -3.06 -9.14
N MET A 54 -2.18 -4.01 -8.51
CA MET A 54 -3.61 -3.89 -8.24
C MET A 54 -3.90 -2.73 -7.29
N ALA A 55 -3.11 -2.61 -6.21
CA ALA A 55 -3.29 -1.54 -5.24
C ALA A 55 -3.04 -0.17 -5.88
N ILE A 56 -2.01 -0.05 -6.71
CA ILE A 56 -1.74 1.19 -7.45
C ILE A 56 -2.89 1.51 -8.39
N TYR A 57 -3.35 0.54 -9.14
CA TYR A 57 -4.44 0.73 -10.11
C TYR A 57 -5.70 1.27 -9.43
N LEU A 58 -6.03 0.74 -8.25
CA LEU A 58 -7.24 1.12 -7.54
C LEU A 58 -7.13 2.47 -6.83
N THR A 59 -5.93 2.92 -6.46
CA THR A 59 -5.76 4.09 -5.59
C THR A 59 -5.06 5.27 -6.23
N ALA A 60 -4.38 5.09 -7.35
CA ALA A 60 -3.59 6.16 -7.98
C ALA A 60 -4.42 7.39 -8.31
N GLY A 61 -5.65 7.20 -8.78
CA GLY A 61 -6.55 8.29 -9.15
C GLY A 61 -7.05 9.10 -7.95
N VAL A 62 -6.96 8.57 -6.75
CA VAL A 62 -7.44 9.23 -5.53
C VAL A 62 -6.28 9.83 -4.74
N SER A 63 -5.28 9.02 -4.39
CA SER A 63 -4.19 9.42 -3.50
C SER A 63 -2.83 9.54 -4.18
N GLY A 64 -2.70 9.07 -5.40
CA GLY A 64 -1.41 8.94 -6.08
C GLY A 64 -0.71 7.63 -5.77
N ALA A 65 -1.34 6.77 -5.00
CA ALA A 65 -0.86 5.40 -4.69
C ALA A 65 0.57 5.38 -4.15
N HIS A 66 0.82 6.10 -3.05
CA HIS A 66 2.12 6.03 -2.39
C HIS A 66 2.34 4.66 -1.76
N LEU A 67 1.38 4.22 -0.93
CA LEU A 67 1.31 2.89 -0.31
C LEU A 67 2.56 2.51 0.50
N ASN A 68 3.42 3.49 0.80
CA ASN A 68 4.70 3.25 1.46
C ASN A 68 5.20 4.56 2.07
N PRO A 69 5.60 4.57 3.36
CA PRO A 69 6.11 5.78 3.99
C PRO A 69 7.36 6.34 3.30
N ALA A 70 8.24 5.46 2.81
CA ALA A 70 9.45 5.90 2.12
C ALA A 70 9.11 6.63 0.82
N VAL A 71 8.12 6.15 0.07
CA VAL A 71 7.65 6.81 -1.15
C VAL A 71 7.05 8.17 -0.82
N THR A 72 6.24 8.25 0.22
CA THR A 72 5.64 9.52 0.65
C THR A 72 6.71 10.54 1.03
N ILE A 73 7.71 10.13 1.79
CA ILE A 73 8.80 11.02 2.19
C ILE A 73 9.62 11.46 0.97
N ALA A 74 9.91 10.54 0.07
CA ALA A 74 10.67 10.86 -1.15
C ALA A 74 9.93 11.87 -2.03
N LEU A 75 8.63 11.68 -2.21
CA LEU A 75 7.82 12.61 -2.99
C LEU A 75 7.72 13.98 -2.33
N TRP A 76 7.67 14.03 -1.01
CA TRP A 76 7.70 15.30 -0.29
C TRP A 76 9.02 16.04 -0.50
N LEU A 77 10.14 15.32 -0.40
CA LEU A 77 11.46 15.94 -0.51
C LEU A 77 11.83 16.33 -1.94
N PHE A 78 11.42 15.55 -2.94
CA PHE A 78 11.94 15.68 -4.30
C PHE A 78 10.89 16.00 -5.37
N ALA A 79 9.61 15.84 -5.09
CA ALA A 79 8.54 15.98 -6.09
C ALA A 79 7.40 16.89 -5.62
N CYS A 80 7.65 17.77 -4.66
CA CYS A 80 6.71 18.82 -4.22
C CYS A 80 5.38 18.28 -3.66
N PHE A 81 5.38 17.10 -3.08
CA PHE A 81 4.21 16.62 -2.36
C PHE A 81 3.99 17.50 -1.13
N GLU A 82 2.73 17.82 -0.84
CA GLU A 82 2.40 18.72 0.26
C GLU A 82 2.81 18.16 1.63
N GLY A 83 3.64 18.92 2.37
CA GLY A 83 4.15 18.48 3.67
C GLY A 83 3.05 18.19 4.69
N ARG A 84 1.92 18.91 4.61
CA ARG A 84 0.79 18.70 5.54
C ARG A 84 0.13 17.33 5.38
N LYS A 85 0.35 16.65 4.25
CA LYS A 85 -0.21 15.33 3.98
C LYS A 85 0.72 14.18 4.35
N VAL A 86 1.98 14.46 4.67
CA VAL A 86 2.98 13.42 4.92
C VAL A 86 2.58 12.54 6.11
N VAL A 87 2.33 13.16 7.27
CA VAL A 87 1.98 12.42 8.49
C VAL A 87 0.64 11.68 8.33
N PRO A 88 -0.44 12.30 7.85
CA PRO A 88 -1.68 11.57 7.60
C PRO A 88 -1.51 10.37 6.67
N PHE A 89 -0.74 10.51 5.60
CA PHE A 89 -0.49 9.40 4.67
C PHE A 89 0.24 8.27 5.37
N ILE A 90 1.30 8.58 6.12
CA ILE A 90 2.09 7.56 6.81
C ILE A 90 1.25 6.83 7.86
N ILE A 91 0.44 7.55 8.64
CA ILE A 91 -0.44 6.94 9.62
C ILE A 91 -1.44 6.01 8.94
N SER A 92 -2.04 6.45 7.84
CA SER A 92 -3.00 5.63 7.08
C SER A 92 -2.35 4.37 6.53
N GLN A 93 -1.14 4.48 6.02
CA GLN A 93 -0.38 3.34 5.50
C GLN A 93 -0.06 2.33 6.59
N PHE A 94 0.43 2.78 7.73
CA PHE A 94 0.70 1.89 8.87
C PHE A 94 -0.56 1.21 9.37
N ALA A 95 -1.66 1.97 9.51
CA ALA A 95 -2.92 1.42 9.98
C ALA A 95 -3.45 0.36 8.99
N GLY A 96 -3.37 0.63 7.69
CA GLY A 96 -3.81 -0.32 6.66
C GLY A 96 -2.98 -1.59 6.68
N ALA A 97 -1.65 -1.45 6.76
CA ALA A 97 -0.76 -2.59 6.82
C ALA A 97 -1.00 -3.43 8.08
N PHE A 98 -1.17 -2.77 9.22
CA PHE A 98 -1.45 -3.46 10.48
C PHE A 98 -2.75 -4.24 10.41
N CYS A 99 -3.83 -3.61 9.94
CA CYS A 99 -5.14 -4.27 9.86
C CYS A 99 -5.10 -5.46 8.91
N ALA A 100 -4.45 -5.34 7.76
CA ALA A 100 -4.35 -6.41 6.80
C ALA A 100 -3.50 -7.57 7.34
N ALA A 101 -2.39 -7.28 7.99
CA ALA A 101 -1.53 -8.30 8.57
C ALA A 101 -2.20 -9.04 9.72
N ALA A 102 -3.12 -8.38 10.42
CA ALA A 102 -3.86 -8.99 11.53
C ALA A 102 -4.99 -9.92 11.07
N LEU A 103 -5.37 -9.84 9.80
CA LEU A 103 -6.36 -10.78 9.24
C LEU A 103 -5.72 -12.19 9.09
#